data_232f83f9c10bf4b31f71063e998f79f4
#
_entry.id   232f83f9c10bf4b31f71063e998f79f4
#
_cell.length_a   1.000
_cell.length_b   1.000
_cell.length_c   1.000
_cell.angle_alpha   90.00
_cell.angle_beta   90.00
_cell.angle_gamma   90.00
#
_symmetry.space_group_name_H-M   'P 1'
#
loop_
_entity.id
_entity.type
_entity.pdbx_description
1 polymer ?
#
loop_
_entity_poly.entity_id
_entity_poly.type
_entity_poly.pdbx_seq_one_letter_code
_entity_poly.pdbx_strand_id
1 'polypeptide(L)'
;MRALYLRMPAVATLVLAVGAGYLIGGVRSALVVAALTLFIALSPWWDRALVTLYMATFGVVISCLIGFTVGTLCFQNKKSAAFMLGVCDIFQTFPSFVYLIPVMMLFGITDTSVLIAVIVYATIPATRYTIEGLRSVPVGLHEAATTVSYTHLRAHETDR
;
A
#
# COMPACT_ATOMS: atom_id res chain seq x y z
N MET A 1 12.62 -12.07 8.26
CA MET A 1 11.58 -11.05 8.49
C MET A 1 10.51 -11.53 9.49
N ARG A 2 9.79 -12.66 9.25
CA ARG A 2 8.80 -13.21 10.20
C ARG A 2 9.33 -13.34 11.63
N ALA A 3 10.56 -13.87 11.81
CA ALA A 3 11.19 -14.03 13.12
C ALA A 3 11.44 -12.70 13.86
N LEU A 4 11.59 -11.60 13.15
CA LEU A 4 11.75 -10.27 13.73
C LEU A 4 10.44 -9.76 14.33
N TYR A 5 9.33 -9.92 13.61
CA TYR A 5 8.00 -9.52 14.09
C TYR A 5 7.52 -10.37 15.29
N LEU A 6 7.78 -11.68 15.28
CA LEU A 6 7.44 -12.56 16.39
C LEU A 6 8.30 -12.31 17.65
N ARG A 7 9.45 -11.64 17.50
CA ARG A 7 10.31 -11.24 18.62
C ARG A 7 10.03 -9.81 19.09
N MET A 8 9.14 -9.06 18.42
CA MET A 8 8.75 -7.74 18.91
C MET A 8 8.05 -7.87 20.26
N PRO A 9 8.56 -7.22 21.33
CA PRO A 9 7.86 -7.22 22.59
C PRO A 9 6.48 -6.56 22.41
N ALA A 10 5.46 -7.15 23.03
CA ALA A 10 4.08 -6.63 22.97
C ALA A 10 3.99 -5.13 23.30
N VAL A 11 4.88 -4.69 24.19
CA VAL A 11 5.01 -3.28 24.57
C VAL A 11 5.41 -2.39 23.38
N ALA A 12 6.37 -2.81 22.55
CA ALA A 12 6.79 -2.02 21.38
C ALA A 12 5.66 -1.90 20.35
N THR A 13 4.95 -3.00 20.09
CA THR A 13 3.80 -2.99 19.18
C THR A 13 2.67 -2.10 19.72
N LEU A 14 2.40 -2.16 21.02
CA LEU A 14 1.43 -1.30 21.69
C LEU A 14 1.80 0.17 21.55
N VAL A 15 3.05 0.53 21.86
CA VAL A 15 3.54 1.93 21.77
C VAL A 15 3.44 2.46 20.35
N LEU A 16 3.84 1.68 19.34
CA LEU A 16 3.75 2.07 17.94
C LEU A 16 2.30 2.24 17.48
N ALA A 17 1.41 1.29 17.83
CA ALA A 17 0.00 1.36 17.47
C ALA A 17 -0.70 2.55 18.12
N VAL A 18 -0.48 2.78 19.41
CA VAL A 18 -1.06 3.91 20.17
C VAL A 18 -0.52 5.23 19.66
N GLY A 19 0.79 5.30 19.37
CA GLY A 19 1.43 6.49 18.79
C GLY A 19 0.84 6.83 17.42
N ALA A 20 0.67 5.85 16.53
CA ALA A 20 0.00 6.03 15.25
C ALA A 20 -1.46 6.47 15.42
N GLY A 21 -2.19 5.86 16.33
CA GLY A 21 -3.57 6.25 16.65
C GLY A 21 -3.67 7.70 17.16
N TYR A 22 -2.71 8.13 17.97
CA TYR A 22 -2.64 9.51 18.45
C TYR A 22 -2.37 10.52 17.32
N LEU A 23 -1.44 10.20 16.42
CA LEU A 23 -1.10 11.08 15.29
C LEU A 23 -2.26 11.24 14.30
N ILE A 24 -3.08 10.19 14.11
CA ILE A 24 -4.19 10.21 13.15
C ILE A 24 -5.45 10.87 13.72
N GLY A 25 -5.81 10.59 14.97
CA GLY A 25 -7.10 11.01 15.53
C GLY A 25 -7.06 11.53 16.98
N GLY A 26 -5.86 11.89 17.46
CA GLY A 26 -5.67 12.44 18.80
C GLY A 26 -5.94 11.44 19.92
N VAL A 27 -6.20 11.95 21.13
CA VAL A 27 -6.34 11.15 22.36
C VAL A 27 -7.46 10.10 22.26
N ARG A 28 -8.59 10.44 21.66
CA ARG A 28 -9.73 9.50 21.55
C ARG A 28 -9.37 8.26 20.73
N SER A 29 -8.71 8.48 19.58
CA SER A 29 -8.26 7.39 18.72
C SER A 29 -7.16 6.57 19.41
N ALA A 30 -6.22 7.22 20.08
CA ALA A 30 -5.18 6.55 20.85
C ALA A 30 -5.74 5.63 21.93
N LEU A 31 -6.75 6.07 22.68
CA LEU A 31 -7.39 5.25 23.72
C LEU A 31 -8.11 4.02 23.13
N VAL A 32 -8.83 4.18 22.02
CA VAL A 32 -9.49 3.05 21.33
C VAL A 32 -8.45 2.05 20.82
N VAL A 33 -7.39 2.53 20.15
CA VAL A 33 -6.31 1.66 19.66
C VAL A 33 -5.60 0.97 20.82
N ALA A 34 -5.34 1.67 21.93
CA ALA A 34 -4.71 1.08 23.12
C ALA A 34 -5.57 -0.04 23.70
N ALA A 35 -6.90 0.18 23.86
CA ALA A 35 -7.80 -0.81 24.39
C ALA A 35 -7.87 -2.06 23.50
N LEU A 36 -8.01 -1.88 22.18
CA LEU A 36 -8.07 -2.98 21.23
C LEU A 36 -6.76 -3.76 21.15
N THR A 37 -5.62 -3.06 21.10
CA THR A 37 -4.30 -3.71 21.03
C THR A 37 -4.00 -4.46 22.34
N LEU A 38 -4.36 -3.90 23.49
CA LEU A 38 -4.22 -4.55 24.78
C LEU A 38 -5.10 -5.80 24.89
N PHE A 39 -6.35 -5.71 24.38
CA PHE A 39 -7.24 -6.87 24.33
C PHE A 39 -6.65 -8.02 23.50
N ILE A 40 -6.08 -7.72 22.33
CA ILE A 40 -5.42 -8.73 21.51
C ILE A 40 -4.13 -9.25 22.21
N ALA A 41 -3.35 -8.38 22.85
CA ALA A 41 -2.12 -8.76 23.54
C ALA A 41 -2.37 -9.70 24.72
N LEU A 42 -3.49 -9.57 25.40
CA LEU A 42 -3.93 -10.45 26.50
C LEU A 42 -4.64 -11.73 26.02
N SER A 43 -4.96 -11.81 24.73
CA SER A 43 -5.64 -12.97 24.16
C SER A 43 -4.62 -14.03 23.66
N PRO A 44 -5.04 -15.30 23.50
CA PRO A 44 -4.20 -16.34 22.91
C PRO A 44 -3.93 -16.15 21.41
N TRP A 45 -4.50 -15.10 20.81
CA TRP A 45 -4.37 -14.78 19.37
C TRP A 45 -3.22 -13.83 19.04
N TRP A 46 -2.41 -13.45 20.03
CA TRP A 46 -1.32 -12.48 19.84
C TRP A 46 -0.36 -12.85 18.69
N ASP A 47 0.15 -14.09 18.70
CA ASP A 47 1.09 -14.53 17.66
C ASP A 47 0.48 -14.50 16.25
N ARG A 48 -0.81 -14.85 16.16
CA ARG A 48 -1.53 -14.80 14.87
C ARG A 48 -1.77 -13.36 14.42
N ALA A 49 -2.06 -12.46 15.33
CA ALA A 49 -2.18 -11.03 15.04
C ALA A 49 -0.87 -10.44 14.52
N LEU A 50 0.28 -10.82 15.10
CA LEU A 50 1.59 -10.40 14.60
C LEU A 50 1.89 -10.95 13.21
N VAL A 51 1.54 -12.20 12.91
CA VAL A 51 1.69 -12.78 11.56
C VAL A 51 0.82 -12.03 10.56
N THR A 52 -0.43 -11.72 10.92
CA THR A 52 -1.33 -10.92 10.05
C THR A 52 -0.78 -9.51 9.82
N LEU A 53 -0.28 -8.85 10.86
CA LEU A 53 0.34 -7.53 10.76
C LEU A 53 1.56 -7.54 9.82
N TYR A 54 2.41 -8.56 9.96
CA TYR A 54 3.54 -8.79 9.06
C TYR A 54 3.09 -8.92 7.60
N MET A 55 2.13 -9.83 7.33
CA MET A 55 1.63 -10.05 5.97
C MET A 55 0.99 -8.80 5.39
N ALA A 56 0.17 -8.09 6.17
CA ALA A 56 -0.46 -6.86 5.75
C ALA A 56 0.58 -5.78 5.42
N THR A 57 1.57 -5.56 6.29
CA THR A 57 2.61 -4.55 6.09
C THR A 57 3.42 -4.81 4.83
N PHE A 58 3.95 -6.02 4.67
CA PHE A 58 4.73 -6.38 3.48
C PHE A 58 3.88 -6.43 2.23
N GLY A 59 2.67 -6.98 2.32
CA GLY A 59 1.72 -7.01 1.22
C GLY A 59 1.40 -5.61 0.70
N VAL A 60 1.07 -4.68 1.59
CA VAL A 60 0.76 -3.29 1.22
C VAL A 60 1.97 -2.59 0.60
N VAL A 61 3.16 -2.68 1.22
CA VAL A 61 4.37 -2.03 0.70
C VAL A 61 4.69 -2.52 -0.70
N ILE A 62 4.74 -3.84 -0.91
CA ILE A 62 5.06 -4.41 -2.21
C ILE A 62 3.98 -4.07 -3.25
N SER A 63 2.70 -4.17 -2.89
CA SER A 63 1.58 -3.83 -3.77
C SER A 63 1.57 -2.37 -4.18
N CYS A 64 1.87 -1.46 -3.25
CA CYS A 64 1.99 -0.03 -3.54
C CYS A 64 3.16 0.26 -4.49
N LEU A 65 4.31 -0.39 -4.30
CA LEU A 65 5.45 -0.23 -5.20
C LEU A 65 5.13 -0.71 -6.62
N ILE A 66 4.54 -1.90 -6.75
CA ILE A 66 4.15 -2.45 -8.05
C ILE A 66 3.05 -1.59 -8.67
N GLY A 67 1.99 -1.28 -7.91
CA GLY A 67 0.84 -0.52 -8.40
C GLY A 67 1.22 0.89 -8.81
N PHE A 68 2.09 1.57 -8.06
CA PHE A 68 2.62 2.89 -8.41
C PHE A 68 3.43 2.82 -9.70
N THR A 69 4.33 1.84 -9.84
CA THR A 69 5.16 1.67 -11.03
C THR A 69 4.28 1.40 -12.27
N VAL A 70 3.40 0.41 -12.19
CA VAL A 70 2.49 0.05 -13.29
C VAL A 70 1.55 1.20 -13.63
N GLY A 71 0.96 1.84 -12.63
CA GLY A 71 0.04 2.96 -12.81
C GLY A 71 0.71 4.15 -13.49
N THR A 72 1.92 4.50 -13.08
CA THR A 72 2.69 5.60 -13.68
C THR A 72 3.08 5.30 -15.13
N LEU A 73 3.53 4.09 -15.43
CA LEU A 73 3.84 3.67 -16.80
C LEU A 73 2.60 3.70 -17.70
N CYS A 74 1.47 3.20 -17.22
CA CYS A 74 0.22 3.22 -17.97
C CYS A 74 -0.33 4.64 -18.18
N PHE A 75 -0.13 5.55 -17.22
CA PHE A 75 -0.58 6.94 -17.30
C PHE A 75 0.02 7.72 -18.47
N GLN A 76 1.25 7.38 -18.89
CA GLN A 76 1.95 8.05 -20.00
C GLN A 76 1.18 7.99 -21.34
N ASN A 77 0.30 7.00 -21.52
CA ASN A 77 -0.50 6.86 -22.73
C ASN A 77 -1.99 6.74 -22.37
N LYS A 78 -2.83 7.63 -22.91
CA LYS A 78 -4.27 7.65 -22.65
C LYS A 78 -4.97 6.31 -22.96
N LYS A 79 -4.56 5.61 -24.02
CA LYS A 79 -5.13 4.30 -24.39
C LYS A 79 -4.72 3.22 -23.39
N SER A 80 -3.45 3.21 -22.98
CA SER A 80 -2.91 2.27 -22.00
C SER A 80 -3.58 2.47 -20.64
N ALA A 81 -3.74 3.72 -20.20
CA ALA A 81 -4.40 4.04 -18.96
C ALA A 81 -5.89 3.65 -18.96
N ALA A 82 -6.61 3.87 -20.07
CA ALA A 82 -8.02 3.46 -20.20
C ALA A 82 -8.16 1.93 -20.18
N PHE A 83 -7.29 1.22 -20.89
CA PHE A 83 -7.25 -0.25 -20.88
C PHE A 83 -6.97 -0.80 -19.49
N MET A 84 -5.94 -0.25 -18.80
CA MET A 84 -5.57 -0.71 -17.46
C MET A 84 -6.67 -0.45 -16.43
N LEU A 85 -7.38 0.68 -16.50
CA LEU A 85 -8.54 0.94 -15.64
C LEU A 85 -9.64 -0.09 -15.87
N GLY A 86 -9.94 -0.44 -17.12
CA GLY A 86 -10.90 -1.50 -17.44
C GLY A 86 -10.48 -2.86 -16.89
N VAL A 87 -9.19 -3.19 -16.96
CA VAL A 87 -8.63 -4.40 -16.32
C VAL A 87 -8.83 -4.35 -14.82
N CYS A 88 -8.49 -3.22 -14.17
CA CYS A 88 -8.71 -3.05 -12.73
C CYS A 88 -10.19 -3.21 -12.35
N ASP A 89 -11.11 -2.65 -13.13
CA ASP A 89 -12.55 -2.76 -12.89
C ASP A 89 -13.02 -4.23 -12.90
N ILE A 90 -12.59 -5.00 -13.89
CA ILE A 90 -12.91 -6.44 -13.98
C ILE A 90 -12.35 -7.18 -12.75
N PHE A 91 -11.08 -6.98 -12.44
CA PHE A 91 -10.44 -7.70 -11.35
C PHE A 91 -10.97 -7.31 -9.95
N GLN A 92 -11.45 -6.07 -9.76
CA GLN A 92 -12.08 -5.65 -8.51
C GLN A 92 -13.48 -6.24 -8.29
N THR A 93 -14.12 -6.76 -9.32
CA THR A 93 -15.41 -7.46 -9.16
C THR A 93 -15.25 -8.87 -8.61
N PHE A 94 -14.06 -9.46 -8.71
CA PHE A 94 -13.83 -10.80 -8.18
C PHE A 94 -13.60 -10.79 -6.66
N PRO A 95 -14.20 -11.74 -5.94
CA PRO A 95 -13.89 -11.93 -4.52
C PRO A 95 -12.42 -12.31 -4.31
N SER A 96 -11.83 -11.84 -3.20
CA SER A 96 -10.39 -12.03 -2.91
C SER A 96 -9.92 -13.49 -2.90
N PHE A 97 -10.78 -14.43 -2.56
CA PHE A 97 -10.43 -15.86 -2.56
C PHE A 97 -10.22 -16.44 -3.97
N VAL A 98 -10.72 -15.77 -5.03
CA VAL A 98 -10.44 -16.17 -6.43
C VAL A 98 -8.94 -16.08 -6.74
N TYR A 99 -8.22 -15.17 -6.10
CA TYR A 99 -6.76 -15.07 -6.22
C TYR A 99 -6.04 -16.05 -5.31
N LEU A 100 -6.60 -16.33 -4.14
CA LEU A 100 -5.99 -17.19 -3.13
C LEU A 100 -5.98 -18.65 -3.58
N ILE A 101 -7.07 -19.17 -4.16
CA ILE A 101 -7.18 -20.59 -4.52
C ILE A 101 -6.11 -21.03 -5.50
N PRO A 102 -5.89 -20.38 -6.67
CA PRO A 102 -4.82 -20.77 -7.58
C PRO A 102 -3.43 -20.69 -6.97
N VAL A 103 -3.16 -19.68 -6.16
CA VAL A 103 -1.86 -19.53 -5.49
C VAL A 103 -1.63 -20.68 -4.48
N MET A 104 -2.66 -21.05 -3.72
CA MET A 104 -2.56 -22.18 -2.79
C MET A 104 -2.41 -23.51 -3.51
N MET A 105 -3.00 -23.68 -4.69
CA MET A 105 -2.82 -24.88 -5.50
C MET A 105 -1.38 -25.02 -6.04
N LEU A 106 -0.72 -23.89 -6.34
CA LEU A 106 0.65 -23.90 -6.87
C LEU A 106 1.72 -23.99 -5.77
N PHE A 107 1.52 -23.30 -4.64
CA PHE A 107 2.53 -23.14 -3.59
C PHE A 107 2.17 -23.80 -2.26
N GLY A 108 1.04 -24.52 -2.21
CA GLY A 108 0.53 -25.15 -1.00
C GLY A 108 -0.11 -24.17 -0.02
N ILE A 109 -0.61 -24.68 1.10
CA ILE A 109 -1.25 -23.90 2.17
C ILE A 109 -0.16 -23.36 3.10
N THR A 110 0.42 -22.22 2.75
CA THR A 110 1.53 -21.59 3.47
C THR A 110 1.29 -20.10 3.67
N ASP A 111 1.96 -19.49 4.65
CA ASP A 111 1.97 -18.04 4.84
C ASP A 111 2.44 -17.29 3.57
N THR A 112 3.38 -17.90 2.83
CA THR A 112 3.89 -17.34 1.57
C THR A 112 2.80 -17.28 0.50
N SER A 113 1.96 -18.33 0.39
CA SER A 113 0.83 -18.33 -0.55
C SER A 113 -0.17 -17.24 -0.24
N VAL A 114 -0.47 -17.03 1.04
CA VAL A 114 -1.35 -15.94 1.48
C VAL A 114 -0.73 -14.58 1.14
N LEU A 115 0.56 -14.38 1.41
CA LEU A 115 1.25 -13.14 1.10
C LEU A 115 1.23 -12.82 -0.41
N ILE A 116 1.51 -13.81 -1.25
CA ILE A 116 1.45 -13.67 -2.73
C ILE A 116 0.04 -13.26 -3.16
N ALA A 117 -0.99 -13.95 -2.66
CA ALA A 117 -2.38 -13.63 -3.00
C ALA A 117 -2.77 -12.21 -2.56
N VAL A 118 -2.34 -11.77 -1.38
CA VAL A 118 -2.56 -10.41 -0.88
C VAL A 118 -1.88 -9.38 -1.78
N ILE A 119 -0.62 -9.63 -2.19
CA ILE A 119 0.12 -8.73 -3.09
C ILE A 119 -0.61 -8.61 -4.44
N VAL A 120 -1.00 -9.72 -5.06
CA VAL A 120 -1.70 -9.71 -6.34
C VAL A 120 -3.01 -8.92 -6.22
N TYR A 121 -3.83 -9.22 -5.23
CA TYR A 121 -5.10 -8.54 -5.01
C TYR A 121 -4.93 -7.05 -4.73
N ALA A 122 -4.02 -6.67 -3.84
CA ALA A 122 -3.83 -5.27 -3.42
C ALA A 122 -3.13 -4.41 -4.48
N THR A 123 -2.41 -5.01 -5.42
CA THR A 123 -1.80 -4.29 -6.56
C THR A 123 -2.85 -3.67 -7.48
N ILE A 124 -4.02 -4.29 -7.61
CA ILE A 124 -5.08 -3.82 -8.50
C ILE A 124 -5.61 -2.44 -8.08
N PRO A 125 -6.12 -2.23 -6.85
CA PRO A 125 -6.54 -0.91 -6.41
C PRO A 125 -5.38 0.09 -6.34
N ALA A 126 -4.16 -0.34 -5.98
CA ALA A 126 -2.99 0.54 -5.96
C ALA A 126 -2.69 1.11 -7.37
N THR A 127 -2.73 0.26 -8.41
CA THR A 127 -2.57 0.69 -9.80
C THR A 127 -3.67 1.67 -10.22
N ARG A 128 -4.93 1.33 -9.92
CA ARG A 128 -6.09 2.18 -10.23
C ARG A 128 -5.95 3.56 -9.62
N TYR A 129 -5.75 3.64 -8.30
CA TYR A 129 -5.64 4.92 -7.60
C TYR A 129 -4.43 5.73 -8.05
N THR A 130 -3.36 5.10 -8.48
CA THR A 130 -2.22 5.81 -9.08
C THR A 130 -2.61 6.49 -10.39
N ILE A 131 -3.30 5.78 -11.31
CA ILE A 131 -3.74 6.35 -12.58
C ILE A 131 -4.75 7.48 -12.35
N GLU A 132 -5.75 7.26 -11.50
CA GLU A 132 -6.79 8.24 -11.20
C GLU A 132 -6.22 9.46 -10.47
N GLY A 133 -5.32 9.24 -9.51
CA GLY A 133 -4.62 10.32 -8.80
C GLY A 133 -3.80 11.21 -9.74
N LEU A 134 -3.03 10.60 -10.64
CA LEU A 134 -2.26 11.36 -11.63
C LEU A 134 -3.15 12.13 -12.62
N ARG A 135 -4.32 11.57 -12.97
CA ARG A 135 -5.31 12.26 -13.83
C ARG A 135 -6.01 13.44 -13.13
N SER A 136 -6.12 13.40 -11.82
CA SER A 136 -6.80 14.43 -11.04
C SER A 136 -5.95 15.67 -10.79
N VAL A 137 -4.66 15.65 -11.15
CA VAL A 137 -3.75 16.79 -10.99
C VAL A 137 -4.19 17.94 -11.92
N PRO A 138 -4.50 19.15 -11.39
CA PRO A 138 -4.87 20.29 -12.21
C PRO A 138 -3.77 20.68 -13.20
N VAL A 139 -4.16 21.03 -14.44
CA VAL A 139 -3.23 21.40 -15.51
C VAL A 139 -2.31 22.55 -15.11
N GLY A 140 -2.83 23.53 -14.34
CA GLY A 140 -2.02 24.65 -13.84
C GLY A 140 -0.85 24.27 -12.94
N LEU A 141 -0.97 23.17 -12.17
CA LEU A 141 0.17 22.65 -11.39
C LEU A 141 1.23 22.02 -12.28
N HIS A 142 0.80 21.37 -13.36
CA HIS A 142 1.72 20.78 -14.34
C HIS A 142 2.50 21.87 -15.09
N GLU A 143 1.81 22.95 -15.50
CA GLU A 143 2.43 24.11 -16.14
C GLU A 143 3.39 24.84 -15.19
N ALA A 144 3.02 25.02 -13.92
CA ALA A 144 3.89 25.61 -12.92
C ALA A 144 5.17 24.80 -12.70
N ALA A 145 5.05 23.47 -12.60
CA ALA A 145 6.20 22.58 -12.42
C ALA A 145 7.16 22.60 -13.64
N THR A 146 6.62 22.66 -14.85
CA THR A 146 7.43 22.78 -16.07
C THR A 146 8.12 24.15 -16.15
N THR A 147 7.44 25.23 -15.80
CA THR A 147 8.00 26.59 -15.81
C THR A 147 9.16 26.73 -14.82
N VAL A 148 9.03 26.19 -13.62
CA VAL A 148 10.11 26.19 -12.61
C VAL A 148 11.31 25.35 -13.08
N SER A 149 11.08 24.23 -13.75
CA SER A 149 12.16 23.40 -14.31
C SER A 149 12.93 24.14 -15.41
N TYR A 150 12.25 24.91 -16.26
CA TYR A 150 12.89 25.73 -17.30
C TYR A 150 13.69 26.91 -16.75
N THR A 151 13.28 27.52 -15.66
CA THR A 151 14.01 28.64 -15.04
C THR A 151 15.32 28.19 -14.42
N HIS A 152 15.39 26.98 -13.84
CA HIS A 152 16.62 26.42 -13.31
C HIS A 152 17.64 26.05 -14.40
N LEU A 153 17.19 25.55 -15.55
CA LEU A 153 18.07 25.23 -16.67
C LEU A 153 18.64 26.49 -17.34
N ARG A 154 17.84 27.57 -17.41
CA ARG A 154 18.29 28.82 -18.01
C ARG A 154 19.25 29.63 -17.14
N ALA A 155 19.16 29.49 -15.82
CA ALA A 155 20.10 30.13 -14.88
C ALA A 155 21.54 29.58 -15.02
N HIS A 156 21.69 28.34 -15.46
CA HIS A 156 23.01 27.74 -15.71
C HIS A 156 23.61 28.07 -17.09
N GLU A 157 22.81 28.59 -18.03
CA GLU A 157 23.31 28.99 -19.37
C GLU A 157 23.83 30.44 -19.45
N THR A 158 23.46 31.29 -18.47
CA THR A 158 23.85 32.71 -18.45
C THR A 158 25.21 32.98 -17.75
N ASP A 159 25.85 31.96 -17.21
CA ASP A 159 27.15 32.06 -16.52
C ASP A 159 28.33 31.57 -17.38
N ARG A 160 28.22 31.67 -18.73
CA ARG A 160 29.32 31.41 -19.65
C ARG A 160 29.60 32.57 -20.59
#